data_0ac723903a9bb8ebe14ebabffb2a5d33
#
_entry.id   0ac723903a9bb8ebe14ebabffb2a5d33
#
_cell.length_a   1.000
_cell.length_b   1.000
_cell.length_c   1.000
_cell.angle_alpha   90.00
_cell.angle_beta   90.00
_cell.angle_gamma   90.00
#
_symmetry.space_group_name_H-M   'P 1'
#
loop_
_entity.id
_entity.type
_entity.pdbx_description
1 polymer ?
#
loop_
_entity_poly.entity_id
_entity_poly.type
_entity_poly.pdbx_seq_one_letter_code
_entity_poly.pdbx_strand_id
1 'polypeptide(L)'
;MKIYMLAEHDELEEIAEPLAEAVSVWLAESDSRAEFVRPDEDALQVGIMLETGKKIALKDPVNFLYSLAKEYKVEFVVGVMAEDGSRENVCFFGFEEGRPDINEIAQYLGLKR
;
A
#
# COMPACT_ATOMS: atom_id res chain seq x y z
N MET A 1 8.08 2.29 -12.59
CA MET A 1 8.23 2.85 -11.23
C MET A 1 7.70 1.84 -10.23
N LYS A 2 8.48 1.49 -9.26
CA LYS A 2 8.04 0.60 -8.18
C LYS A 2 7.44 1.42 -7.06
N ILE A 3 6.20 1.14 -6.74
CA ILE A 3 5.43 1.84 -5.72
C ILE A 3 5.10 0.85 -4.61
N TYR A 4 5.36 1.23 -3.37
CA TYR A 4 4.96 0.40 -2.23
C TYR A 4 3.86 1.10 -1.43
N MET A 5 3.00 0.30 -0.81
CA MET A 5 1.94 0.75 0.08
C MET A 5 1.97 -0.18 1.28
N LEU A 6 2.47 0.33 2.41
CA LEU A 6 2.72 -0.49 3.59
C LEU A 6 1.92 0.01 4.78
N ALA A 7 1.40 -0.92 5.57
CA ALA A 7 0.66 -0.58 6.79
C ALA A 7 1.60 -0.08 7.87
N GLU A 8 1.18 0.97 8.57
CA GLU A 8 1.87 1.49 9.75
C GLU A 8 0.89 1.60 10.92
N HIS A 9 1.28 1.05 12.05
CA HIS A 9 0.46 1.08 13.27
C HIS A 9 1.35 0.74 14.46
N ASP A 10 1.11 1.41 15.60
CA ASP A 10 1.90 1.17 16.81
C ASP A 10 1.77 -0.27 17.33
N GLU A 11 0.60 -0.88 17.11
CA GLU A 11 0.31 -2.25 17.50
C GLU A 11 0.18 -3.17 16.30
N LEU A 12 1.01 -2.96 15.27
CA LEU A 12 0.93 -3.70 14.03
C LEU A 12 1.06 -5.21 14.23
N GLU A 13 1.83 -5.65 15.22
CA GLU A 13 2.02 -7.08 15.50
C GLU A 13 0.70 -7.80 15.82
N GLU A 14 -0.28 -7.09 16.40
CA GLU A 14 -1.57 -7.67 16.73
C GLU A 14 -2.46 -7.86 15.51
N ILE A 15 -2.27 -7.05 14.49
CA ILE A 15 -3.13 -7.06 13.30
C ILE A 15 -2.41 -7.52 12.03
N ALA A 16 -1.10 -7.76 12.11
CA ALA A 16 -0.30 -8.12 10.93
C ALA A 16 -0.81 -9.38 10.24
N GLU A 17 -1.16 -10.41 11.00
CA GLU A 17 -1.63 -11.68 10.43
C GLU A 17 -2.96 -11.53 9.69
N PRO A 18 -4.02 -10.93 10.28
CA PRO A 18 -5.26 -10.75 9.54
C PRO A 18 -5.11 -9.80 8.35
N LEU A 19 -4.25 -8.78 8.46
CA LEU A 19 -3.96 -7.91 7.33
C LEU A 19 -3.26 -8.69 6.20
N ALA A 20 -2.25 -9.49 6.55
CA ALA A 20 -1.52 -10.29 5.58
C ALA A 20 -2.45 -11.26 4.86
N GLU A 21 -3.35 -11.92 5.60
CA GLU A 21 -4.31 -12.83 5.02
C GLU A 21 -5.25 -12.11 4.06
N ALA A 22 -5.80 -10.97 4.48
CA ALA A 22 -6.72 -10.20 3.63
C ALA A 22 -6.04 -9.75 2.34
N VAL A 23 -4.81 -9.27 2.42
CA VAL A 23 -4.05 -8.84 1.24
C VAL A 23 -3.78 -10.03 0.32
N SER A 24 -3.38 -11.17 0.87
CA SER A 24 -3.09 -12.36 0.08
C SER A 24 -4.33 -12.87 -0.65
N VAL A 25 -5.49 -12.89 0.02
CA VAL A 25 -6.75 -13.30 -0.60
C VAL A 25 -7.12 -12.36 -1.72
N TRP A 26 -7.00 -11.05 -1.49
CA TRP A 26 -7.32 -10.07 -2.53
C TRP A 26 -6.43 -10.22 -3.76
N LEU A 27 -5.13 -10.43 -3.55
CA LEU A 27 -4.19 -10.62 -4.66
C LEU A 27 -4.51 -11.89 -5.46
N ALA A 28 -4.93 -12.95 -4.77
CA ALA A 28 -5.29 -14.20 -5.43
C ALA A 28 -6.58 -14.09 -6.25
N GLU A 29 -7.52 -13.25 -5.81
CA GLU A 29 -8.82 -13.10 -6.47
C GLU A 29 -8.83 -12.01 -7.53
N SER A 30 -7.87 -11.09 -7.50
CA SER A 30 -7.81 -9.97 -8.44
C SER A 30 -6.80 -10.25 -9.55
N ASP A 31 -6.98 -9.58 -10.69
CA ASP A 31 -6.00 -9.60 -11.77
C ASP A 31 -4.92 -8.53 -11.60
N SER A 32 -4.73 -8.06 -10.39
CA SER A 32 -3.76 -7.03 -10.08
C SER A 32 -2.33 -7.55 -10.30
N ARG A 33 -1.46 -6.67 -10.80
CA ARG A 33 -0.03 -6.95 -10.91
C ARG A 33 0.72 -6.64 -9.62
N ALA A 34 -0.01 -6.27 -8.58
CA ALA A 34 0.58 -5.98 -7.28
C ALA A 34 1.11 -7.27 -6.64
N GLU A 35 2.20 -7.13 -5.90
CA GLU A 35 2.81 -8.24 -5.18
C GLU A 35 2.66 -8.02 -3.68
N PHE A 36 2.51 -9.12 -2.94
CA PHE A 36 2.48 -9.08 -1.49
C PHE A 36 3.87 -8.69 -0.96
N VAL A 37 3.89 -7.74 -0.01
CA VAL A 37 5.12 -7.30 0.61
C VAL A 37 5.07 -7.51 2.12
N ARG A 38 5.97 -8.34 2.60
CA ARG A 38 6.27 -8.48 4.02
C ARG A 38 7.78 -8.61 4.10
N PRO A 39 8.50 -7.46 3.87
CA PRO A 39 9.93 -7.50 3.62
C PRO A 39 10.77 -8.02 4.78
N ASP A 40 10.25 -7.93 6.00
CA ASP A 40 10.96 -8.38 7.18
C ASP A 40 9.94 -8.78 8.24
N GLU A 41 10.03 -10.03 8.72
CA GLU A 41 9.15 -10.52 9.77
C GLU A 41 9.31 -9.70 11.06
N ASP A 42 10.53 -9.27 11.35
CA ASP A 42 10.82 -8.46 12.52
C ASP A 42 10.27 -7.03 12.38
N ALA A 43 10.21 -6.51 11.16
CA ALA A 43 9.70 -5.18 10.90
C ALA A 43 8.16 -5.13 10.90
N LEU A 44 7.50 -6.27 10.79
CA LEU A 44 6.04 -6.41 10.82
C LEU A 44 5.31 -5.54 9.79
N GLN A 45 5.99 -5.20 8.69
CA GLN A 45 5.39 -4.41 7.62
C GLN A 45 4.57 -5.29 6.70
N VAL A 46 3.33 -4.93 6.48
CA VAL A 46 2.41 -5.65 5.61
C VAL A 46 1.87 -4.69 4.56
N GLY A 47 1.86 -5.11 3.31
CA GLY A 47 1.33 -4.28 2.26
C GLY A 47 1.54 -4.88 0.88
N ILE A 48 1.58 -4.02 -0.11
CA ILE A 48 1.75 -4.42 -1.50
C ILE A 48 2.82 -3.59 -2.18
N MET A 49 3.37 -4.13 -3.26
CA MET A 49 4.27 -3.44 -4.16
C MET A 49 3.70 -3.53 -5.57
N LEU A 50 3.71 -2.44 -6.28
CA LEU A 50 3.14 -2.36 -7.61
C LEU A 50 4.11 -1.64 -8.54
N GLU A 51 4.40 -2.24 -9.69
CA GLU A 51 5.21 -1.58 -10.70
C GLU A 51 4.30 -1.04 -11.80
N THR A 52 4.26 0.29 -11.93
CA THR A 52 3.41 0.95 -12.92
C THR A 52 3.90 2.36 -13.19
N GLY A 53 3.51 2.91 -14.34
CA GLY A 53 3.66 4.33 -14.66
C GLY A 53 2.31 5.00 -14.91
N LYS A 54 1.20 4.31 -14.59
CA LYS A 54 -0.15 4.79 -14.92
C LYS A 54 -1.00 4.97 -13.67
N LYS A 55 -1.70 6.11 -13.60
CA LYS A 55 -2.59 6.43 -12.49
C LYS A 55 -3.69 5.38 -12.29
N ILE A 56 -4.26 4.86 -13.37
CA ILE A 56 -5.39 3.94 -13.28
C ILE A 56 -5.04 2.66 -12.52
N ALA A 57 -3.77 2.26 -12.54
CA ALA A 57 -3.34 1.06 -11.83
C ALA A 57 -3.38 1.22 -10.31
N LEU A 58 -3.49 2.44 -9.80
CA LEU A 58 -3.59 2.71 -8.35
C LEU A 58 -4.99 2.50 -7.81
N LYS A 59 -6.00 2.60 -8.66
CA LYS A 59 -7.40 2.68 -8.21
C LYS A 59 -7.81 1.50 -7.33
N ASP A 60 -7.67 0.28 -7.84
CA ASP A 60 -8.12 -0.90 -7.09
C ASP A 60 -7.26 -1.17 -5.86
N PRO A 61 -5.91 -1.14 -5.93
CA PRO A 61 -5.10 -1.35 -4.74
C PRO A 61 -5.37 -0.32 -3.65
N VAL A 62 -5.45 0.96 -4.01
CA VAL A 62 -5.65 2.03 -3.03
C VAL A 62 -7.02 1.90 -2.36
N ASN A 63 -8.07 1.65 -3.14
CA ASN A 63 -9.41 1.49 -2.59
C ASN A 63 -9.50 0.27 -1.67
N PHE A 64 -8.86 -0.83 -2.04
CA PHE A 64 -8.82 -2.03 -1.20
C PHE A 64 -8.10 -1.75 0.13
N LEU A 65 -6.91 -1.16 0.05
CA LEU A 65 -6.13 -0.88 1.26
C LEU A 65 -6.83 0.13 2.15
N TYR A 66 -7.53 1.10 1.56
CA TYR A 66 -8.31 2.05 2.37
C TYR A 66 -9.43 1.35 3.13
N SER A 67 -10.09 0.35 2.52
CA SER A 67 -11.10 -0.41 3.23
C SER A 67 -10.51 -1.17 4.42
N LEU A 68 -9.31 -1.72 4.26
CA LEU A 68 -8.58 -2.34 5.37
C LEU A 68 -8.18 -1.33 6.43
N ALA A 69 -7.75 -0.14 6.00
CA ALA A 69 -7.37 0.91 6.93
C ALA A 69 -8.52 1.29 7.85
N LYS A 70 -9.73 1.37 7.30
CA LYS A 70 -10.93 1.66 8.09
C LYS A 70 -11.29 0.51 9.03
N GLU A 71 -11.18 -0.72 8.55
CA GLU A 71 -11.54 -1.91 9.31
C GLU A 71 -10.61 -2.14 10.50
N TYR A 72 -9.30 -2.00 10.28
CA TYR A 72 -8.28 -2.28 11.29
C TYR A 72 -7.73 -1.03 11.97
N LYS A 73 -8.20 0.15 11.58
CA LYS A 73 -7.79 1.45 12.14
C LYS A 73 -6.30 1.69 11.98
N VAL A 74 -5.79 1.46 10.77
CA VAL A 74 -4.37 1.63 10.45
C VAL A 74 -4.17 2.69 9.39
N GLU A 75 -2.93 3.18 9.31
CA GLU A 75 -2.50 4.06 8.22
C GLU A 75 -1.66 3.26 7.23
N PHE A 76 -1.68 3.71 5.97
CA PHE A 76 -0.78 3.17 4.95
C PHE A 76 0.14 4.26 4.46
N VAL A 77 1.43 3.94 4.37
CA VAL A 77 2.40 4.83 3.74
C VAL A 77 2.55 4.43 2.28
N VAL A 78 2.53 5.43 1.41
CA VAL A 78 2.77 5.25 -0.02
C VAL A 78 4.12 5.85 -0.36
N GLY A 79 4.92 5.11 -1.10
CA GLY A 79 6.22 5.60 -1.50
C GLY A 79 6.75 4.91 -2.73
N VAL A 80 7.96 5.28 -3.11
CA VAL A 80 8.63 4.71 -4.27
C VAL A 80 9.93 4.04 -3.87
N MET A 81 10.28 2.99 -4.61
CA MET A 81 11.53 2.26 -4.41
C MET A 81 12.43 2.48 -5.62
N ALA A 82 13.65 2.92 -5.38
CA ALA A 82 14.66 3.10 -6.41
C ALA A 82 15.31 1.77 -6.79
N GLU A 83 16.03 1.77 -7.91
CA GLU A 83 16.71 0.57 -8.40
C GLU A 83 17.75 0.04 -7.43
N ASP A 84 18.35 0.91 -6.62
CA ASP A 84 19.33 0.52 -5.61
C ASP A 84 18.70 -0.02 -4.32
N GLY A 85 17.37 -0.10 -4.27
CA GLY A 85 16.64 -0.59 -3.10
C GLY A 85 16.28 0.47 -2.08
N SER A 86 16.71 1.72 -2.28
CA SER A 86 16.33 2.80 -1.37
C SER A 86 14.86 3.14 -1.53
N ARG A 87 14.24 3.61 -0.44
CA ARG A 87 12.81 3.91 -0.39
C ARG A 87 12.58 5.37 0.00
N GLU A 88 11.59 5.98 -0.63
CA GLU A 88 11.18 7.35 -0.30
C GLU A 88 9.66 7.36 -0.05
N ASN A 89 9.28 7.74 1.17
CA ASN A 89 7.88 7.90 1.51
C ASN A 89 7.34 9.18 0.87
N VAL A 90 6.19 9.08 0.23
CA VAL A 90 5.61 10.18 -0.54
C VAL A 90 4.37 10.75 0.13
N CYS A 91 3.49 9.87 0.60
CA CYS A 91 2.24 10.32 1.24
C CYS A 91 1.66 9.21 2.10
N PHE A 92 0.59 9.54 2.81
CA PHE A 92 -0.11 8.62 3.69
C PHE A 92 -1.61 8.66 3.40
N PHE A 93 -2.28 7.56 3.65
CA PHE A 93 -3.74 7.53 3.72
C PHE A 93 -4.18 6.49 4.75
N GLY A 94 -5.41 6.58 5.22
CA GLY A 94 -5.94 5.58 6.11
C GLY A 94 -6.95 6.11 7.11
N PHE A 95 -6.97 5.49 8.29
CA PHE A 95 -7.99 5.74 9.30
C PHE A 95 -7.94 7.20 9.82
N GLU A 96 -6.75 7.71 10.11
CA GLU A 96 -6.60 9.09 10.60
C GLU A 96 -6.44 10.11 9.47
N GLU A 97 -5.63 9.79 8.48
CA GLU A 97 -5.40 10.68 7.35
C GLU A 97 -6.61 10.80 6.42
N GLY A 98 -7.51 9.83 6.49
CA GLY A 98 -8.73 9.85 5.73
C GLY A 98 -8.63 9.22 4.36
N ARG A 99 -9.67 9.46 3.56
CA ARG A 99 -9.81 8.83 2.25
C ARG A 99 -8.71 9.30 1.29
N PRO A 100 -8.04 8.36 0.62
CA PRO A 100 -7.02 8.73 -0.36
C PRO A 100 -7.62 9.36 -1.60
N ASP A 101 -6.92 10.34 -2.15
CA ASP A 101 -7.25 10.91 -3.45
C ASP A 101 -6.26 10.35 -4.46
N ILE A 102 -6.76 9.52 -5.37
CA ILE A 102 -5.91 8.86 -6.36
C ILE A 102 -5.21 9.86 -7.26
N ASN A 103 -5.88 10.99 -7.57
CA ASN A 103 -5.27 12.04 -8.39
C ASN A 103 -4.09 12.68 -7.67
N GLU A 104 -4.23 12.96 -6.38
CA GLU A 104 -3.14 13.53 -5.59
C GLU A 104 -1.97 12.55 -5.46
N ILE A 105 -2.27 11.28 -5.16
CA ILE A 105 -1.24 10.26 -5.04
C ILE A 105 -0.47 10.14 -6.34
N ALA A 106 -1.19 10.06 -7.47
CA ALA A 106 -0.56 9.97 -8.77
C ALA A 106 0.31 11.19 -9.08
N GLN A 107 -0.14 12.37 -8.69
CA GLN A 107 0.62 13.60 -8.88
C GLN A 107 1.92 13.59 -8.08
N TYR A 108 1.85 13.19 -6.80
CA TYR A 108 3.05 13.09 -5.96
C TYR A 108 4.03 12.06 -6.50
N LEU A 109 3.52 10.96 -7.07
CA LEU A 109 4.36 9.91 -7.64
C LEU A 109 4.85 10.23 -9.05
N GLY A 110 4.28 11.25 -9.69
CA GLY A 110 4.62 11.58 -11.07
C GLY A 110 4.04 10.63 -12.10
N LEU A 111 2.94 9.97 -11.79
CA LEU A 111 2.32 9.01 -12.69
C LEU A 111 1.51 9.71 -13.78
N LYS A 112 1.49 9.10 -14.95
CA LYS A 112 0.70 9.56 -16.09
C LYS A 112 -0.72 8.99 -16.03
N ARG A 113 -1.63 9.69 -16.71
CA ARG A 113 -3.02 9.22 -16.84
C ARG A 113 -3.14 7.91 -17.61
#